data_bc8f95cee73cb87570a7e69b7d7a6a84
#
_entry.id   bc8f95cee73cb87570a7e69b7d7a6a84
#
_cell.length_a   1.000
_cell.length_b   1.000
_cell.length_c   1.000
_cell.angle_alpha   90.00
_cell.angle_beta   90.00
_cell.angle_gamma   90.00
#
_symmetry.space_group_name_H-M   'P 1'
#
loop_
_entity.id
_entity.type
_entity.pdbx_description
1 polymer ?
#
loop_
_entity_poly.entity_id
_entity_poly.type
_entity_poly.pdbx_seq_one_letter_code
_entity_poly.pdbx_strand_id
1 'polypeptide(L)'
;AKCLRLLPERAVVLGGTLPPDCRKIVEERHLAYTDLLALPELQELNAIATAEGAVALAMREQNTTLFDTRCVVLGYGRCGSALCRRLAALGAKVTAAARRREQLARIYADGHTPCDINKLSPALDGCEVVFNTVPAPVLPEELLRRLPPEALVVELASAPGGCDAAVAEAMGLRYRNAPGLPGKAAPRTAGEYLGQVIRGLPHWEE
;
A
#
# COMPACT_ATOMS: atom_id res chain seq x y z
N ALA A 1 15.25 -4.17 -22.24
CA ALA A 1 15.58 -5.33 -23.06
C ALA A 1 16.98 -5.23 -23.73
N LYS A 2 17.27 -4.18 -24.53
CA LYS A 2 18.58 -4.05 -25.25
C LYS A 2 19.78 -4.08 -24.29
N CYS A 3 19.75 -3.32 -23.19
CA CYS A 3 20.85 -3.25 -22.22
C CYS A 3 21.15 -4.62 -21.59
N LEU A 4 20.13 -5.41 -21.26
CA LEU A 4 20.31 -6.74 -20.66
C LEU A 4 21.09 -7.70 -21.57
N ARG A 5 20.97 -7.56 -22.89
CA ARG A 5 21.70 -8.38 -23.86
C ARG A 5 23.19 -8.06 -23.92
N LEU A 6 23.59 -6.88 -23.46
CA LEU A 6 24.98 -6.38 -23.49
C LEU A 6 25.73 -6.59 -22.17
N LEU A 7 25.04 -7.05 -21.12
CA LEU A 7 25.67 -7.29 -19.82
C LEU A 7 26.69 -8.44 -19.91
N PRO A 8 27.80 -8.41 -19.15
CA PRO A 8 28.68 -9.55 -19.02
C PRO A 8 27.98 -10.73 -18.33
N GLU A 9 28.44 -11.96 -18.54
CA GLU A 9 27.83 -13.19 -18.00
C GLU A 9 27.75 -13.24 -16.47
N ARG A 10 28.67 -12.53 -15.79
CA ARG A 10 28.68 -12.44 -14.31
C ARG A 10 27.91 -11.24 -13.75
N ALA A 11 27.20 -10.50 -14.59
CA ALA A 11 26.47 -9.35 -14.12
C ALA A 11 25.29 -9.76 -13.22
N VAL A 12 25.13 -9.04 -12.12
CA VAL A 12 23.95 -9.14 -11.24
C VAL A 12 22.97 -8.04 -11.63
N VAL A 13 21.73 -8.42 -11.89
CA VAL A 13 20.64 -7.49 -12.21
C VAL A 13 19.80 -7.25 -10.97
N LEU A 14 19.77 -6.03 -10.49
CA LEU A 14 18.92 -5.60 -9.37
C LEU A 14 17.80 -4.71 -9.90
N GLY A 15 16.57 -4.93 -9.45
CA GLY A 15 15.45 -4.12 -9.91
C GLY A 15 14.14 -4.43 -9.20
N GLY A 16 13.05 -3.88 -9.73
CA GLY A 16 11.69 -4.30 -9.39
C GLY A 16 11.21 -5.39 -10.36
N THR A 17 9.90 -5.66 -10.36
CA THR A 17 9.31 -6.70 -11.22
C THR A 17 9.67 -6.47 -12.69
N LEU A 18 10.36 -7.43 -13.27
CA LEU A 18 10.77 -7.38 -14.68
C LEU A 18 9.57 -7.60 -15.62
N PRO A 19 9.46 -6.80 -16.70
CA PRO A 19 8.57 -7.11 -17.81
C PRO A 19 8.89 -8.50 -18.40
N PRO A 20 7.91 -9.22 -18.97
CA PRO A 20 8.10 -10.58 -19.51
C PRO A 20 9.30 -10.71 -20.46
N ASP A 21 9.45 -9.76 -21.39
CA ASP A 21 10.57 -9.77 -22.35
C ASP A 21 11.93 -9.61 -21.67
N CYS A 22 12.02 -8.81 -20.61
CA CYS A 22 13.24 -8.64 -19.84
C CYS A 22 13.55 -9.89 -19.01
N ARG A 23 12.55 -10.50 -18.41
CA ARG A 23 12.68 -11.77 -17.66
C ARG A 23 13.22 -12.87 -18.55
N LYS A 24 12.65 -13.03 -19.75
CA LYS A 24 13.12 -14.02 -20.72
C LYS A 24 14.62 -13.84 -21.08
N ILE A 25 15.07 -12.59 -21.26
CA ILE A 25 16.49 -12.31 -21.55
C ILE A 25 17.39 -12.70 -20.36
N VAL A 26 16.96 -12.38 -19.14
CA VAL A 26 17.70 -12.72 -17.91
C VAL A 26 17.84 -14.24 -17.79
N GLU A 27 16.77 -15.00 -18.04
CA GLU A 27 16.74 -16.46 -18.03
C GLU A 27 17.61 -17.06 -19.14
N GLU A 28 17.46 -16.60 -20.39
CA GLU A 28 18.25 -17.07 -21.56
C GLU A 28 19.75 -16.83 -21.38
N ARG A 29 20.13 -15.77 -20.68
CA ARG A 29 21.52 -15.40 -20.44
C ARG A 29 22.06 -15.87 -19.09
N HIS A 30 21.26 -16.58 -18.31
CA HIS A 30 21.61 -17.06 -16.96
C HIS A 30 22.15 -15.96 -16.04
N LEU A 31 21.62 -14.72 -16.18
CA LEU A 31 22.02 -13.59 -15.33
C LEU A 31 21.40 -13.74 -13.93
N ALA A 32 22.17 -13.46 -12.90
CA ALA A 32 21.64 -13.36 -11.54
C ALA A 32 20.66 -12.17 -11.47
N TYR A 33 19.45 -12.41 -10.93
CA TYR A 33 18.43 -11.38 -10.78
C TYR A 33 17.83 -11.38 -9.37
N THR A 34 17.70 -10.19 -8.79
CA THR A 34 16.99 -9.98 -7.53
C THR A 34 15.89 -8.95 -7.73
N ASP A 35 14.63 -9.34 -7.48
CA ASP A 35 13.52 -8.41 -7.36
C ASP A 35 13.56 -7.76 -5.98
N LEU A 36 14.11 -6.55 -5.90
CA LEU A 36 14.26 -5.80 -4.66
C LEU A 36 12.90 -5.49 -4.00
N LEU A 37 11.85 -5.25 -4.81
CA LEU A 37 10.51 -4.96 -4.30
C LEU A 37 9.82 -6.19 -3.69
N ALA A 38 10.30 -7.39 -4.00
CA ALA A 38 9.81 -8.63 -3.40
C ALA A 38 10.52 -8.96 -2.07
N LEU A 39 11.62 -8.28 -1.73
CA LEU A 39 12.35 -8.52 -0.50
C LEU A 39 11.54 -8.07 0.72
N PRO A 40 11.31 -8.98 1.71
CA PRO A 40 10.51 -8.67 2.89
C PRO A 40 11.01 -7.44 3.67
N GLU A 41 12.31 -7.28 3.80
CA GLU A 41 12.94 -6.15 4.49
C GLU A 41 12.56 -4.83 3.80
N LEU A 42 12.73 -4.72 2.48
CA LEU A 42 12.36 -3.50 1.76
C LEU A 42 10.86 -3.23 1.81
N GLN A 43 10.04 -4.28 1.82
CA GLN A 43 8.60 -4.14 1.95
C GLN A 43 8.18 -3.57 3.31
N GLU A 44 8.84 -3.98 4.41
CA GLU A 44 8.62 -3.40 5.75
C GLU A 44 9.02 -1.92 5.79
N LEU A 45 10.21 -1.59 5.27
CA LEU A 45 10.71 -0.21 5.23
C LEU A 45 9.83 0.69 4.35
N ASN A 46 9.43 0.22 3.17
CA ASN A 46 8.53 0.94 2.28
C ASN A 46 7.13 1.14 2.87
N ALA A 47 6.65 0.25 3.74
CA ALA A 47 5.38 0.41 4.43
C ALA A 47 5.37 1.65 5.33
N ILE A 48 6.53 2.04 5.90
CA ILE A 48 6.70 3.27 6.68
C ILE A 48 6.38 4.49 5.81
N ALA A 49 7.12 4.65 4.72
CA ALA A 49 6.97 5.79 3.81
C ALA A 49 5.61 5.81 3.09
N THR A 50 5.05 4.63 2.77
CA THR A 50 3.70 4.50 2.22
C THR A 50 2.65 5.03 3.19
N ALA A 51 2.73 4.63 4.46
CA ALA A 51 1.78 5.06 5.48
C ALA A 51 1.86 6.57 5.74
N GLU A 52 3.05 7.14 5.80
CA GLU A 52 3.25 8.59 5.97
C GLU A 52 2.75 9.37 4.75
N GLY A 53 3.04 8.89 3.57
CA GLY A 53 2.53 9.48 2.33
C GLY A 53 1.00 9.41 2.22
N ALA A 54 0.38 8.33 2.70
CA ALA A 54 -1.08 8.19 2.74
C ALA A 54 -1.73 9.17 3.74
N VAL A 55 -1.13 9.34 4.92
CA VAL A 55 -1.55 10.34 5.91
C VAL A 55 -1.42 11.74 5.33
N ALA A 56 -0.28 12.09 4.74
CA ALA A 56 -0.06 13.40 4.13
C ALA A 56 -1.05 13.68 2.99
N LEU A 57 -1.37 12.66 2.18
CA LEU A 57 -2.38 12.77 1.13
C LEU A 57 -3.76 13.05 1.73
N ALA A 58 -4.17 12.29 2.74
CA ALA A 58 -5.45 12.48 3.39
C ALA A 58 -5.58 13.89 4.03
N MET A 59 -4.55 14.34 4.74
CA MET A 59 -4.51 15.69 5.33
C MET A 59 -4.63 16.80 4.28
N ARG A 60 -4.07 16.60 3.10
CA ARG A 60 -4.16 17.57 2.00
C ARG A 60 -5.51 17.57 1.31
N GLU A 61 -6.14 16.40 1.20
CA GLU A 61 -7.43 16.23 0.54
C GLU A 61 -8.62 16.55 1.47
N GLN A 62 -8.44 16.47 2.79
CA GLN A 62 -9.46 16.80 3.76
C GLN A 62 -9.42 18.30 4.11
N ASN A 63 -10.58 18.90 4.33
CA ASN A 63 -10.70 20.26 4.86
C ASN A 63 -10.72 20.29 6.40
N THR A 64 -10.51 19.13 7.04
CA THR A 64 -10.54 18.93 8.48
C THR A 64 -9.27 18.25 8.95
N THR A 65 -9.02 18.25 10.27
CA THR A 65 -7.95 17.47 10.87
C THR A 65 -8.26 15.98 10.83
N LEU A 66 -7.25 15.12 10.91
CA LEU A 66 -7.46 13.68 11.10
C LEU A 66 -7.84 13.32 12.54
N PHE A 67 -7.68 14.24 13.49
CA PHE A 67 -8.14 14.06 14.85
C PHE A 67 -9.67 13.86 14.87
N ASP A 68 -10.13 12.81 15.56
CA ASP A 68 -11.53 12.38 15.64
C ASP A 68 -12.18 11.90 14.32
N THR A 69 -11.45 11.97 13.20
CA THR A 69 -11.90 11.48 11.88
C THR A 69 -12.09 9.97 11.89
N ARG A 70 -13.22 9.50 11.37
CA ARG A 70 -13.49 8.06 11.21
C ARG A 70 -12.80 7.52 9.96
N CYS A 71 -11.74 6.74 10.18
CA CYS A 71 -10.93 6.13 9.14
C CYS A 71 -11.15 4.61 9.08
N VAL A 72 -11.38 4.08 7.90
CA VAL A 72 -11.39 2.63 7.65
C VAL A 72 -10.16 2.26 6.84
N VAL A 73 -9.37 1.29 7.33
CA VAL A 73 -8.22 0.74 6.62
C VAL A 73 -8.53 -0.69 6.19
N LEU A 74 -8.60 -0.93 4.89
CA LEU A 74 -8.84 -2.24 4.31
C LEU A 74 -7.51 -2.97 4.14
N GLY A 75 -7.38 -4.10 4.84
CA GLY A 75 -6.14 -4.89 4.93
C GLY A 75 -5.32 -4.54 6.17
N TYR A 76 -4.81 -5.58 6.85
CA TYR A 76 -3.92 -5.44 8.01
C TYR A 76 -2.62 -6.20 7.80
N GLY A 77 -2.00 -5.94 6.64
CA GLY A 77 -0.65 -6.33 6.31
C GLY A 77 0.37 -5.26 6.75
N ARG A 78 1.56 -5.27 6.14
CA ARG A 78 2.63 -4.30 6.43
C ARG A 78 2.16 -2.85 6.31
N CYS A 79 1.64 -2.48 5.15
CA CYS A 79 1.15 -1.10 4.92
C CYS A 79 -0.06 -0.75 5.81
N GLY A 80 -1.05 -1.63 5.89
CA GLY A 80 -2.26 -1.38 6.69
C GLY A 80 -1.95 -1.18 8.17
N SER A 81 -1.15 -2.05 8.79
CA SER A 81 -0.79 -1.92 10.20
C SER A 81 0.11 -0.69 10.47
N ALA A 82 1.03 -0.37 9.56
CA ALA A 82 1.85 0.83 9.66
C ALA A 82 0.99 2.11 9.57
N LEU A 83 -0.01 2.11 8.71
CA LEU A 83 -0.96 3.22 8.53
C LEU A 83 -1.87 3.38 9.75
N CYS A 84 -2.47 2.29 10.25
CA CYS A 84 -3.34 2.32 11.43
C CYS A 84 -2.65 2.95 12.64
N ARG A 85 -1.39 2.57 12.92
CA ARG A 85 -0.61 3.16 14.02
C ARG A 85 -0.43 4.68 13.87
N ARG A 86 -0.19 5.17 12.66
CA ARG A 86 -0.02 6.62 12.40
C ARG A 86 -1.31 7.39 12.52
N LEU A 87 -2.39 6.85 11.97
CA LEU A 87 -3.72 7.45 12.08
C LEU A 87 -4.15 7.54 13.55
N ALA A 88 -3.97 6.47 14.33
CA ALA A 88 -4.29 6.45 15.74
C ALA A 88 -3.43 7.44 16.55
N ALA A 89 -2.13 7.56 16.23
CA ALA A 89 -1.24 8.54 16.86
C ALA A 89 -1.66 10.00 16.59
N LEU A 90 -2.35 10.26 15.48
CA LEU A 90 -2.96 11.54 15.15
C LEU A 90 -4.36 11.73 15.78
N GLY A 91 -4.83 10.75 16.55
CA GLY A 91 -6.13 10.80 17.22
C GLY A 91 -7.32 10.43 16.33
N ALA A 92 -7.10 9.81 15.18
CA ALA A 92 -8.18 9.32 14.32
C ALA A 92 -8.87 8.07 14.94
N LYS A 93 -10.16 7.91 14.68
CA LYS A 93 -10.94 6.71 15.02
C LYS A 93 -10.72 5.64 13.96
N VAL A 94 -9.82 4.70 14.24
CA VAL A 94 -9.37 3.72 13.24
C VAL A 94 -10.15 2.41 13.37
N THR A 95 -10.85 2.03 12.30
CA THR A 95 -11.35 0.68 12.07
C THR A 95 -10.48 0.00 11.03
N ALA A 96 -9.93 -1.16 11.35
CA ALA A 96 -9.12 -1.94 10.41
C ALA A 96 -9.85 -3.22 10.01
N ALA A 97 -9.93 -3.48 8.71
CA ALA A 97 -10.61 -4.64 8.18
C ALA A 97 -9.64 -5.72 7.72
N ALA A 98 -9.89 -6.95 8.12
CA ALA A 98 -9.08 -8.10 7.73
C ALA A 98 -9.94 -9.34 7.54
N ARG A 99 -9.38 -10.34 6.83
CA ARG A 99 -10.09 -11.60 6.53
C ARG A 99 -9.81 -12.68 7.57
N ARG A 100 -8.57 -12.74 8.09
CA ARG A 100 -8.11 -13.80 8.97
C ARG A 100 -8.38 -13.43 10.43
N ARG A 101 -8.87 -14.42 11.24
CA ARG A 101 -9.16 -14.22 12.67
C ARG A 101 -7.94 -13.76 13.47
N GLU A 102 -6.77 -14.26 13.15
CA GLU A 102 -5.51 -13.82 13.79
C GLU A 102 -5.20 -12.34 13.55
N GLN A 103 -5.51 -11.83 12.34
CA GLN A 103 -5.35 -10.41 12.03
C GLN A 103 -6.37 -9.57 12.79
N LEU A 104 -7.63 -10.03 12.89
CA LEU A 104 -8.65 -9.34 13.69
C LEU A 104 -8.28 -9.26 15.18
N ALA A 105 -7.75 -10.34 15.74
CA ALA A 105 -7.24 -10.34 17.10
C ALA A 105 -6.04 -9.36 17.27
N ARG A 106 -5.14 -9.31 16.29
CA ARG A 106 -4.01 -8.38 16.28
C ARG A 106 -4.49 -6.93 16.17
N ILE A 107 -5.46 -6.63 15.31
CA ILE A 107 -6.07 -5.29 15.21
C ILE A 107 -6.59 -4.83 16.58
N TYR A 108 -7.31 -5.72 17.28
CA TYR A 108 -7.83 -5.43 18.62
C TYR A 108 -6.70 -5.22 19.64
N ALA A 109 -5.68 -6.08 19.64
CA ALA A 109 -4.53 -5.99 20.54
C ALA A 109 -3.70 -4.71 20.31
N ASP A 110 -3.65 -4.22 19.04
CA ASP A 110 -2.99 -2.97 18.67
C ASP A 110 -3.85 -1.71 19.00
N GLY A 111 -5.03 -1.88 19.63
CA GLY A 111 -5.91 -0.79 20.09
C GLY A 111 -6.83 -0.21 19.01
N HIS A 112 -7.03 -0.91 17.90
CA HIS A 112 -7.92 -0.49 16.83
C HIS A 112 -9.23 -1.27 16.84
N THR A 113 -10.27 -0.76 16.17
CA THR A 113 -11.54 -1.48 16.01
C THR A 113 -11.41 -2.53 14.89
N PRO A 114 -11.55 -3.84 15.19
CA PRO A 114 -11.48 -4.86 14.17
C PRO A 114 -12.80 -4.98 13.39
N CYS A 115 -12.69 -5.20 12.08
CA CYS A 115 -13.81 -5.46 11.19
C CYS A 115 -13.52 -6.67 10.29
N ASP A 116 -14.46 -7.58 10.14
CA ASP A 116 -14.38 -8.61 9.10
C ASP A 116 -14.56 -7.96 7.72
N ILE A 117 -13.59 -8.13 6.85
CA ILE A 117 -13.61 -7.53 5.51
C ILE A 117 -14.80 -7.97 4.65
N ASN A 118 -15.41 -9.12 4.98
CA ASN A 118 -16.63 -9.60 4.34
C ASN A 118 -17.91 -8.97 4.92
N LYS A 119 -17.80 -8.12 5.95
CA LYS A 119 -18.90 -7.46 6.66
C LYS A 119 -18.63 -5.97 6.86
N LEU A 120 -18.21 -5.29 5.80
CA LEU A 120 -17.75 -3.89 5.86
C LEU A 120 -18.88 -2.88 6.10
N SER A 121 -20.13 -3.18 5.75
CA SER A 121 -21.22 -2.21 5.78
C SER A 121 -21.28 -1.35 7.05
N PRO A 122 -21.23 -1.89 8.28
CA PRO A 122 -21.31 -1.06 9.48
C PRO A 122 -20.07 -0.15 9.68
N ALA A 123 -18.91 -0.55 9.17
CA ALA A 123 -17.68 0.24 9.28
C ALA A 123 -17.66 1.42 8.30
N LEU A 124 -18.38 1.30 7.18
CA LEU A 124 -18.45 2.34 6.16
C LEU A 124 -19.50 3.41 6.47
N ASP A 125 -20.47 3.12 7.33
CA ASP A 125 -21.49 4.08 7.75
C ASP A 125 -20.86 5.25 8.50
N GLY A 126 -20.87 6.43 7.84
CA GLY A 126 -20.27 7.65 8.37
C GLY A 126 -18.72 7.62 8.40
N CYS A 127 -18.08 6.73 7.66
CA CYS A 127 -16.64 6.77 7.45
C CYS A 127 -16.27 7.94 6.53
N GLU A 128 -15.29 8.74 6.94
CA GLU A 128 -14.87 9.93 6.23
C GLU A 128 -13.68 9.64 5.29
N VAL A 129 -12.83 8.70 5.66
CA VAL A 129 -11.67 8.29 4.85
C VAL A 129 -11.53 6.78 4.82
N VAL A 130 -11.52 6.21 3.63
CA VAL A 130 -11.20 4.79 3.39
C VAL A 130 -9.81 4.70 2.78
N PHE A 131 -8.95 3.90 3.37
CA PHE A 131 -7.65 3.54 2.79
C PHE A 131 -7.67 2.07 2.38
N ASN A 132 -7.49 1.81 1.09
CA ASN A 132 -7.39 0.43 0.61
C ASN A 132 -5.94 0.00 0.43
N THR A 133 -5.56 -1.11 1.08
CA THR A 133 -4.26 -1.77 0.90
C THR A 133 -4.37 -3.18 0.30
N VAL A 134 -5.58 -3.59 -0.09
CA VAL A 134 -5.87 -4.93 -0.62
C VAL A 134 -5.94 -4.89 -2.14
N PRO A 135 -5.08 -5.63 -2.86
CA PRO A 135 -5.08 -5.67 -4.32
C PRO A 135 -6.17 -6.62 -4.88
N ALA A 136 -7.40 -6.42 -4.44
CA ALA A 136 -8.57 -7.20 -4.86
C ALA A 136 -9.84 -6.35 -4.69
N PRO A 137 -10.90 -6.56 -5.48
CA PRO A 137 -12.14 -5.78 -5.43
C PRO A 137 -12.91 -6.06 -4.13
N VAL A 138 -12.61 -5.31 -3.08
CA VAL A 138 -13.21 -5.41 -1.74
C VAL A 138 -14.27 -4.34 -1.47
N LEU A 139 -14.37 -3.33 -2.33
CA LEU A 139 -15.35 -2.24 -2.28
C LEU A 139 -16.21 -2.21 -3.56
N PRO A 140 -17.13 -3.17 -3.73
CA PRO A 140 -18.09 -3.11 -4.81
C PRO A 140 -19.03 -1.90 -4.66
N GLU A 141 -19.76 -1.57 -5.71
CA GLU A 141 -20.64 -0.40 -5.77
C GLU A 141 -21.63 -0.32 -4.59
N GLU A 142 -22.18 -1.46 -4.16
CA GLU A 142 -23.13 -1.53 -3.02
C GLU A 142 -22.50 -1.05 -1.70
N LEU A 143 -21.19 -1.31 -1.51
CA LEU A 143 -20.45 -0.85 -0.34
C LEU A 143 -20.02 0.62 -0.49
N LEU A 144 -19.67 1.06 -1.69
CA LEU A 144 -19.39 2.47 -1.96
C LEU A 144 -20.61 3.37 -1.65
N ARG A 145 -21.83 2.88 -1.91
CA ARG A 145 -23.08 3.57 -1.57
C ARG A 145 -23.31 3.81 -0.08
N ARG A 146 -22.58 3.11 0.80
CA ARG A 146 -22.63 3.29 2.25
C ARG A 146 -21.79 4.47 2.74
N LEU A 147 -20.84 4.91 1.92
CA LEU A 147 -20.00 6.04 2.26
C LEU A 147 -20.78 7.36 2.20
N PRO A 148 -20.50 8.29 3.11
CA PRO A 148 -21.04 9.65 3.00
C PRO A 148 -20.64 10.27 1.65
N PRO A 149 -21.48 11.18 1.10
CA PRO A 149 -21.05 12.05 0.01
C PRO A 149 -19.75 12.74 0.40
N GLU A 150 -18.82 12.93 -0.49
CA GLU A 150 -17.51 13.54 -0.24
C GLU A 150 -16.52 12.68 0.60
N ALA A 151 -16.87 11.46 0.98
CA ALA A 151 -15.88 10.58 1.59
C ALA A 151 -14.66 10.42 0.68
N LEU A 152 -13.48 10.39 1.30
CA LEU A 152 -12.22 10.19 0.59
C LEU A 152 -11.87 8.70 0.52
N VAL A 153 -11.68 8.19 -0.67
CA VAL A 153 -11.16 6.83 -0.91
C VAL A 153 -9.74 6.92 -1.42
N VAL A 154 -8.78 6.45 -0.65
CA VAL A 154 -7.35 6.42 -0.99
C VAL A 154 -6.96 4.99 -1.37
N GLU A 155 -6.65 4.79 -2.64
CA GLU A 155 -6.19 3.51 -3.17
C GLU A 155 -4.67 3.41 -3.08
N LEU A 156 -4.19 2.55 -2.19
CA LEU A 156 -2.76 2.27 -1.95
C LEU A 156 -2.32 0.95 -2.58
N ALA A 157 -3.27 0.06 -2.85
CA ALA A 157 -2.98 -1.23 -3.44
C ALA A 157 -2.58 -1.10 -4.92
N SER A 158 -1.81 -2.07 -5.38
CA SER A 158 -1.57 -2.24 -6.83
C SER A 158 -2.83 -2.71 -7.55
N ALA A 159 -2.86 -2.56 -8.86
CA ALA A 159 -3.96 -3.07 -9.68
C ALA A 159 -4.28 -4.56 -9.36
N PRO A 160 -5.58 -4.93 -9.37
CA PRO A 160 -6.73 -4.16 -9.82
C PRO A 160 -7.25 -3.08 -8.86
N GLY A 161 -6.76 -3.00 -7.62
CA GLY A 161 -7.29 -2.09 -6.61
C GLY A 161 -8.51 -2.65 -5.87
N GLY A 162 -9.07 -1.84 -4.96
CA GLY A 162 -10.20 -2.22 -4.10
C GLY A 162 -11.57 -1.95 -4.71
N CYS A 163 -11.67 -0.96 -5.59
CA CYS A 163 -12.93 -0.59 -6.27
C CYS A 163 -12.66 -0.06 -7.68
N ASP A 164 -13.73 0.07 -8.46
CA ASP A 164 -13.70 0.77 -9.74
C ASP A 164 -13.68 2.29 -9.49
N ALA A 165 -12.62 2.94 -9.95
CA ALA A 165 -12.44 4.38 -9.81
C ALA A 165 -13.56 5.18 -10.49
N ALA A 166 -13.99 4.77 -11.70
CA ALA A 166 -15.03 5.46 -12.43
C ALA A 166 -16.38 5.37 -11.72
N VAL A 167 -16.68 4.24 -11.08
CA VAL A 167 -17.89 4.07 -10.27
C VAL A 167 -17.83 4.97 -9.04
N ALA A 168 -16.69 5.00 -8.31
CA ALA A 168 -16.54 5.84 -7.14
C ALA A 168 -16.70 7.34 -7.48
N GLU A 169 -16.09 7.80 -8.58
CA GLU A 169 -16.17 9.19 -9.04
C GLU A 169 -17.59 9.54 -9.50
N ALA A 170 -18.29 8.65 -10.25
CA ALA A 170 -19.66 8.84 -10.67
C ALA A 170 -20.65 8.97 -9.49
N MET A 171 -20.30 8.41 -8.33
CA MET A 171 -21.05 8.51 -7.08
C MET A 171 -20.72 9.77 -6.27
N GLY A 172 -19.86 10.64 -6.76
CA GLY A 172 -19.43 11.86 -6.08
C GLY A 172 -18.40 11.65 -4.98
N LEU A 173 -17.85 10.45 -4.84
CA LEU A 173 -16.77 10.17 -3.88
C LEU A 173 -15.45 10.76 -4.37
N ARG A 174 -14.63 11.23 -3.44
CA ARG A 174 -13.27 11.69 -3.76
C ARG A 174 -12.33 10.50 -3.84
N TYR A 175 -12.08 10.00 -5.03
CA TYR A 175 -11.14 8.89 -5.25
C TYR A 175 -9.73 9.39 -5.56
N ARG A 176 -8.72 8.82 -4.90
CA ARG A 176 -7.29 9.12 -5.13
C ARG A 176 -6.51 7.84 -5.26
N ASN A 177 -6.05 7.56 -6.45
CA ASN A 177 -5.10 6.47 -6.69
C ASN A 177 -3.68 6.95 -6.35
N ALA A 178 -3.04 6.30 -5.38
CA ALA A 178 -1.77 6.72 -4.79
C ALA A 178 -0.65 5.66 -4.91
N PRO A 179 -0.30 5.21 -6.14
CA PRO A 179 0.77 4.24 -6.32
C PRO A 179 2.15 4.88 -6.09
N GLY A 180 3.08 4.09 -5.57
CA GLY A 180 4.49 4.49 -5.44
C GLY A 180 4.73 5.61 -4.44
N LEU A 181 3.95 5.70 -3.38
CA LEU A 181 4.09 6.72 -2.33
C LEU A 181 5.49 6.83 -1.73
N PRO A 182 6.26 5.74 -1.48
CA PRO A 182 7.61 5.91 -0.94
C PRO A 182 8.48 6.87 -1.76
N GLY A 183 8.54 6.68 -3.08
CA GLY A 183 9.31 7.54 -3.97
C GLY A 183 8.71 8.94 -4.19
N LYS A 184 7.42 9.13 -3.96
CA LYS A 184 6.72 10.41 -4.13
C LYS A 184 6.71 11.27 -2.86
N ALA A 185 6.47 10.63 -1.71
CA ALA A 185 6.33 11.33 -0.43
C ALA A 185 7.67 11.48 0.30
N ALA A 186 8.55 10.47 0.21
CA ALA A 186 9.84 10.45 0.91
C ALA A 186 10.96 9.88 0.01
N PRO A 187 11.29 10.53 -1.12
CA PRO A 187 12.23 9.96 -2.10
C PRO A 187 13.63 9.71 -1.54
N ARG A 188 14.13 10.59 -0.66
CA ARG A 188 15.42 10.42 -0.01
C ARG A 188 15.44 9.17 0.87
N THR A 189 14.47 9.04 1.78
CA THR A 189 14.35 7.88 2.68
C THR A 189 14.14 6.58 1.92
N ALA A 190 13.30 6.60 0.86
CA ALA A 190 13.10 5.43 0.00
C ALA A 190 14.41 5.00 -0.69
N GLY A 191 15.23 5.95 -1.12
CA GLY A 191 16.56 5.68 -1.68
C GLY A 191 17.54 5.14 -0.63
N GLU A 192 17.54 5.69 0.58
CA GLU A 192 18.36 5.21 1.70
C GLU A 192 18.01 3.76 2.09
N TYR A 193 16.71 3.44 2.18
CA TYR A 193 16.22 2.07 2.44
C TYR A 193 16.65 1.10 1.34
N LEU A 194 16.49 1.50 0.07
CA LEU A 194 16.94 0.70 -1.06
C LEU A 194 18.45 0.44 -1.00
N GLY A 195 19.26 1.48 -0.73
CA GLY A 195 20.71 1.35 -0.57
C GLY A 195 21.12 0.47 0.61
N GLN A 196 20.39 0.53 1.72
CA GLN A 196 20.62 -0.36 2.87
C GLN A 196 20.41 -1.82 2.49
N VAL A 197 19.27 -2.13 1.85
CA VAL A 197 18.92 -3.50 1.43
C VAL A 197 19.92 -4.03 0.40
N ILE A 198 20.32 -3.22 -0.58
CA ILE A 198 21.30 -3.62 -1.60
C ILE A 198 22.64 -3.98 -0.94
N ARG A 199 23.13 -3.18 0.02
CA ARG A 199 24.39 -3.48 0.72
C ARG A 199 24.35 -4.76 1.56
N GLY A 200 23.18 -5.20 1.99
CA GLY A 200 23.00 -6.48 2.70
C GLY A 200 22.84 -7.70 1.78
N LEU A 201 22.89 -7.55 0.46
CA LEU A 201 22.82 -8.68 -0.44
C LEU A 201 24.15 -9.45 -0.54
N PRO A 202 24.12 -10.80 -0.61
CA PRO A 202 25.33 -11.65 -0.59
C PRO A 202 26.34 -11.33 -1.69
N HIS A 203 25.92 -10.71 -2.78
CA HIS A 203 26.78 -10.38 -3.93
C HIS A 203 27.50 -9.04 -3.79
N TRP A 204 27.36 -8.35 -2.66
CA TRP A 204 27.94 -7.01 -2.43
C TRP A 204 29.14 -7.05 -1.48
N GLU A 205 29.41 -8.19 -0.85
CA GLU A 205 30.48 -8.37 0.14
C GLU A 205 31.82 -8.82 -0.47
N GLU A 206 31.90 -9.02 -1.79
CA GLU A 206 33.13 -9.33 -2.55
C GLU A 206 33.57 -8.09 -3.40
#